data_7139e7d2f12094f51b91627356bb7e65
#
_entry.id   7139e7d2f12094f51b91627356bb7e65
#
_cell.length_a   1.000
_cell.length_b   1.000
_cell.length_c   1.000
_cell.angle_alpha   90.00
_cell.angle_beta   90.00
_cell.angle_gamma   90.00
#
_symmetry.space_group_name_H-M   'P 1'
#
loop_
_entity.id
_entity.type
_entity.pdbx_description
1 polymer ?
#
loop_
_entity_poly.entity_id
_entity_poly.type
_entity_poly.pdbx_seq_one_letter_code
_entity_poly.pdbx_strand_id
1 'polypeptide(L)'
;MLNLFSYDFMQRAFLAVIAMSLFSPILGTFLILRRQSLMSDTLSHVSLAGVAFGLVLGLSPTLTTVLVVIVAAVFLEYLRTIYKNFMEIGTAILMSTGLAISLIVMSKGKSSSSMSLDQYLFGSIVTISMEQVISLFVIAAVVLVLTFLFIRPMYILTFDEDTAFVDGLPVRTMSILFNIVTGVAIALMIPAAGALLVSTIMVLPASIALRIGKNFKSVILLANAIGFFGMIAGLYISYYAETPASASITIIFVSLFLLVNLAKKFMK
;
A
#
# COMPACT_ATOMS: atom_id res chain seq x y z
N MET A 1 -29.72 -8.55 3.33
CA MET A 1 -28.54 -8.28 2.47
C MET A 1 -28.66 -6.99 1.65
N LEU A 2 -29.86 -6.61 1.18
CA LEU A 2 -30.05 -5.44 0.32
C LEU A 2 -29.88 -4.07 1.02
N ASN A 3 -30.00 -4.00 2.34
CA ASN A 3 -29.94 -2.73 3.09
C ASN A 3 -28.52 -2.14 3.24
N LEU A 4 -27.45 -2.93 3.09
CA LEU A 4 -26.07 -2.45 3.18
C LEU A 4 -25.71 -1.47 2.06
N PHE A 5 -26.18 -1.74 0.84
CA PHE A 5 -25.94 -0.89 -0.32
C PHE A 5 -26.83 0.34 -0.40
N SER A 6 -27.80 0.48 0.51
CA SER A 6 -28.67 1.66 0.57
C SER A 6 -28.00 2.87 1.24
N TYR A 7 -26.86 2.66 1.91
CA TYR A 7 -26.12 3.74 2.57
C TYR A 7 -24.98 4.26 1.68
N ASP A 8 -24.96 5.55 1.40
CA ASP A 8 -23.95 6.20 0.54
C ASP A 8 -22.51 5.96 1.01
N PHE A 9 -22.28 5.94 2.33
CA PHE A 9 -20.95 5.67 2.87
C PHE A 9 -20.48 4.25 2.57
N MET A 10 -21.41 3.28 2.60
CA MET A 10 -21.07 1.88 2.32
C MET A 10 -20.77 1.67 0.83
N GLN A 11 -21.51 2.35 -0.06
CA GLN A 11 -21.21 2.32 -1.50
C GLN A 11 -19.80 2.86 -1.78
N ARG A 12 -19.42 4.00 -1.16
CA ARG A 12 -18.08 4.57 -1.27
C ARG A 12 -17.01 3.65 -0.71
N ALA A 13 -17.26 3.01 0.43
CA ALA A 13 -16.36 2.03 1.03
C ALA A 13 -16.12 0.83 0.09
N PHE A 14 -17.20 0.29 -0.52
CA PHE A 14 -17.08 -0.79 -1.52
C PHE A 14 -16.29 -0.37 -2.76
N LEU A 15 -16.56 0.82 -3.29
CA LEU A 15 -15.82 1.35 -4.43
C LEU A 15 -14.33 1.53 -4.11
N ALA A 16 -14.01 2.02 -2.92
CA ALA A 16 -12.64 2.15 -2.46
C ALA A 16 -11.95 0.78 -2.34
N VAL A 17 -12.63 -0.23 -1.78
CA VAL A 17 -12.13 -1.62 -1.71
C VAL A 17 -11.87 -2.18 -3.09
N ILE A 18 -12.80 -2.00 -4.03
CA ILE A 18 -12.62 -2.44 -5.42
C ILE A 18 -11.39 -1.76 -6.03
N ALA A 19 -11.29 -0.43 -5.93
CA ALA A 19 -10.17 0.31 -6.49
C ALA A 19 -8.83 -0.17 -5.90
N MET A 20 -8.72 -0.27 -4.57
CA MET A 20 -7.49 -0.71 -3.90
C MET A 20 -7.12 -2.15 -4.24
N SER A 21 -8.09 -3.05 -4.38
CA SER A 21 -7.84 -4.46 -4.72
C SER A 21 -7.30 -4.66 -6.14
N LEU A 22 -7.55 -3.73 -7.04
CA LEU A 22 -7.08 -3.82 -8.42
C LEU A 22 -5.57 -3.60 -8.55
N PHE A 23 -4.97 -2.79 -7.70
CA PHE A 23 -3.57 -2.40 -7.86
C PHE A 23 -2.66 -2.78 -6.68
N SER A 24 -3.16 -2.75 -5.44
CA SER A 24 -2.29 -2.94 -4.27
C SER A 24 -1.62 -4.32 -4.23
N PRO A 25 -2.29 -5.47 -4.55
CA PRO A 25 -1.63 -6.75 -4.57
C PRO A 25 -0.62 -6.92 -5.73
N ILE A 26 -0.81 -6.20 -6.84
CA ILE A 26 0.17 -6.17 -7.95
C ILE A 26 1.46 -5.52 -7.46
N LEU A 27 1.37 -4.31 -6.92
CA LEU A 27 2.53 -3.61 -6.36
C LEU A 27 3.19 -4.43 -5.25
N GLY A 28 2.40 -5.02 -4.36
CA GLY A 28 2.88 -5.91 -3.30
C GLY A 28 3.64 -7.13 -3.82
N THR A 29 3.18 -7.73 -4.93
CA THR A 29 3.88 -8.86 -5.57
C THR A 29 5.28 -8.44 -6.03
N PHE A 30 5.42 -7.30 -6.71
CA PHE A 30 6.71 -6.78 -7.11
C PHE A 30 7.58 -6.39 -5.91
N LEU A 31 7.00 -5.77 -4.87
CA LEU A 31 7.74 -5.40 -3.65
C LEU A 31 8.35 -6.64 -2.98
N ILE A 32 7.59 -7.73 -2.85
CA ILE A 32 8.08 -8.96 -2.21
C ILE A 32 9.18 -9.60 -3.05
N LEU A 33 8.95 -9.74 -4.37
CA LEU A 33 9.92 -10.36 -5.28
C LEU A 33 11.23 -9.57 -5.36
N ARG A 34 11.16 -8.24 -5.25
CA ARG A 34 12.34 -7.35 -5.19
C ARG A 34 12.96 -7.23 -3.79
N ARG A 35 12.48 -7.99 -2.80
CA ARG A 35 12.92 -7.94 -1.39
C ARG A 35 12.75 -6.54 -0.76
N GLN A 36 11.69 -5.83 -1.14
CA GLN A 36 11.36 -4.48 -0.69
C GLN A 36 10.03 -4.44 0.09
N SER A 37 9.61 -5.54 0.68
CA SER A 37 8.31 -5.63 1.38
C SER A 37 8.14 -4.59 2.51
N LEU A 38 9.23 -4.23 3.20
CA LEU A 38 9.22 -3.18 4.24
C LEU A 38 9.02 -1.77 3.69
N MET A 39 9.20 -1.56 2.37
CA MET A 39 9.03 -0.25 1.76
C MET A 39 7.60 0.27 1.89
N SER A 40 6.58 -0.60 1.78
CA SER A 40 5.19 -0.20 1.94
C SER A 40 4.91 0.36 3.33
N ASP A 41 5.44 -0.29 4.37
CA ASP A 41 5.31 0.16 5.75
C ASP A 41 6.08 1.46 6.00
N THR A 42 7.33 1.53 5.54
CA THR A 42 8.16 2.71 5.64
C THR A 42 7.50 3.94 5.01
N LEU A 43 7.01 3.83 3.78
CA LEU A 43 6.36 4.95 3.08
C LEU A 43 5.01 5.31 3.73
N SER A 44 4.28 4.34 4.28
CA SER A 44 3.07 4.60 5.06
C SER A 44 3.37 5.45 6.29
N HIS A 45 4.42 5.16 7.04
CA HIS A 45 4.82 5.96 8.20
C HIS A 45 5.38 7.34 7.82
N VAL A 46 6.18 7.43 6.77
CA VAL A 46 6.67 8.72 6.24
C VAL A 46 5.53 9.61 5.75
N SER A 47 4.47 9.01 5.21
CA SER A 47 3.30 9.75 4.76
C SER A 47 2.62 10.54 5.88
N LEU A 48 2.71 10.06 7.13
CA LEU A 48 2.18 10.79 8.30
C LEU A 48 2.89 12.14 8.49
N ALA A 49 4.18 12.26 8.15
CA ALA A 49 4.85 13.54 8.14
C ALA A 49 4.23 14.49 7.09
N GLY A 50 3.89 13.96 5.90
CA GLY A 50 3.19 14.73 4.87
C GLY A 50 1.81 15.22 5.32
N VAL A 51 1.03 14.34 5.98
CA VAL A 51 -0.24 14.73 6.61
C VAL A 51 -0.05 15.82 7.65
N ALA A 52 0.94 15.65 8.55
CA ALA A 52 1.25 16.63 9.59
C ALA A 52 1.60 18.01 9.00
N PHE A 53 2.43 18.06 7.96
CA PHE A 53 2.73 19.30 7.25
C PHE A 53 1.46 19.92 6.64
N GLY A 54 0.62 19.14 5.99
CA GLY A 54 -0.64 19.61 5.41
C GLY A 54 -1.54 20.27 6.45
N LEU A 55 -1.76 19.59 7.56
CA LEU A 55 -2.61 20.10 8.64
C LEU A 55 -2.06 21.35 9.30
N VAL A 56 -0.76 21.43 9.56
CA VAL A 56 -0.13 22.58 10.24
C VAL A 56 0.00 23.79 9.33
N LEU A 57 0.29 23.59 8.05
CA LEU A 57 0.42 24.66 7.07
C LEU A 57 -0.92 25.11 6.46
N GLY A 58 -2.02 24.45 6.79
CA GLY A 58 -3.34 24.74 6.21
C GLY A 58 -3.43 24.39 4.72
N LEU A 59 -2.59 23.46 4.25
CA LEU A 59 -2.59 22.95 2.89
C LEU A 59 -3.42 21.65 2.83
N SER A 60 -3.73 21.20 1.60
CA SER A 60 -4.40 19.91 1.42
C SER A 60 -3.49 18.77 1.92
N PRO A 61 -3.90 17.99 2.93
CA PRO A 61 -3.08 16.89 3.46
C PRO A 61 -2.73 15.85 2.42
N THR A 62 -3.61 15.60 1.44
CA THR A 62 -3.35 14.65 0.35
C THR A 62 -2.19 15.11 -0.54
N LEU A 63 -2.15 16.39 -0.93
CA LEU A 63 -1.08 16.91 -1.78
C LEU A 63 0.27 16.90 -1.06
N THR A 64 0.30 17.38 0.19
CA THR A 64 1.54 17.38 1.00
C THR A 64 2.06 15.98 1.26
N THR A 65 1.15 15.02 1.49
CA THR A 65 1.49 13.60 1.66
C THR A 65 2.12 13.03 0.39
N VAL A 66 1.51 13.25 -0.77
CA VAL A 66 2.04 12.79 -2.06
C VAL A 66 3.44 13.37 -2.30
N LEU A 67 3.65 14.67 -2.07
CA LEU A 67 4.96 15.31 -2.26
C LEU A 67 6.03 14.72 -1.32
N VAL A 68 5.73 14.59 -0.04
CA VAL A 68 6.66 14.03 0.96
C VAL A 68 7.00 12.57 0.62
N VAL A 69 6.03 11.79 0.21
CA VAL A 69 6.24 10.37 -0.13
C VAL A 69 7.02 10.21 -1.43
N ILE A 70 6.84 11.09 -2.43
CA ILE A 70 7.69 11.07 -3.64
C ILE A 70 9.15 11.33 -3.27
N VAL A 71 9.42 12.35 -2.47
CA VAL A 71 10.78 12.66 -2.00
C VAL A 71 11.36 11.47 -1.23
N ALA A 72 10.58 10.87 -0.33
CA ALA A 72 10.99 9.70 0.43
C ALA A 72 11.25 8.47 -0.46
N ALA A 73 10.43 8.23 -1.48
CA ALA A 73 10.61 7.12 -2.42
C ALA A 73 11.91 7.25 -3.23
N VAL A 74 12.24 8.46 -3.69
CA VAL A 74 13.52 8.75 -4.36
C VAL A 74 14.69 8.58 -3.40
N PHE A 75 14.56 9.07 -2.16
CA PHE A 75 15.60 8.93 -1.15
C PHE A 75 15.81 7.47 -0.73
N LEU A 76 14.74 6.69 -0.66
CA LEU A 76 14.81 5.25 -0.40
C LEU A 76 15.59 4.51 -1.49
N GLU A 77 15.39 4.87 -2.77
CA GLU A 77 16.16 4.29 -3.87
C GLU A 77 17.64 4.71 -3.80
N TYR A 78 17.93 5.94 -3.39
CA TYR A 78 19.29 6.38 -3.12
C TYR A 78 19.93 5.56 -1.98
N LEU A 79 19.23 5.35 -0.87
CA LEU A 79 19.70 4.49 0.23
C LEU A 79 19.94 3.05 -0.24
N ARG A 80 19.13 2.54 -1.16
CA ARG A 80 19.32 1.23 -1.77
C ARG A 80 20.66 1.10 -2.50
N THR A 81 21.15 2.16 -3.12
CA THR A 81 22.47 2.14 -3.76
C THR A 81 23.62 2.08 -2.76
N ILE A 82 23.42 2.62 -1.54
CA ILE A 82 24.43 2.61 -0.47
C ILE A 82 24.37 1.28 0.31
N TYR A 83 23.18 0.86 0.71
CA TYR A 83 22.94 -0.32 1.55
C TYR A 83 22.45 -1.53 0.73
N LYS A 84 23.18 -1.90 -0.35
CA LYS A 84 22.79 -2.97 -1.30
C LYS A 84 22.29 -4.26 -0.64
N ASN A 85 22.91 -4.69 0.45
CA ASN A 85 22.60 -5.95 1.15
C ASN A 85 21.86 -5.75 2.48
N PHE A 86 21.63 -4.51 2.92
CA PHE A 86 21.07 -4.18 4.22
C PHE A 86 19.99 -3.11 4.10
N MET A 87 19.07 -3.31 3.16
CA MET A 87 17.97 -2.36 2.90
C MET A 87 17.09 -2.09 4.14
N GLU A 88 17.03 -3.05 5.07
CA GLU A 88 16.30 -2.92 6.32
C GLU A 88 16.81 -1.74 7.17
N ILE A 89 18.12 -1.43 7.09
CA ILE A 89 18.69 -0.27 7.79
C ILE A 89 18.13 1.03 7.21
N GLY A 90 18.14 1.15 5.87
CA GLY A 90 17.61 2.34 5.20
C GLY A 90 16.11 2.55 5.45
N THR A 91 15.32 1.48 5.41
CA THR A 91 13.88 1.53 5.69
C THR A 91 13.61 1.89 7.16
N ALA A 92 14.36 1.32 8.11
CA ALA A 92 14.20 1.63 9.54
C ALA A 92 14.54 3.10 9.86
N ILE A 93 15.63 3.63 9.29
CA ILE A 93 16.02 5.05 9.45
C ILE A 93 14.92 5.96 8.90
N LEU A 94 14.45 5.69 7.70
CA LEU A 94 13.44 6.54 7.04
C LEU A 94 12.10 6.48 7.78
N MET A 95 11.67 5.30 8.23
CA MET A 95 10.44 5.11 9.00
C MET A 95 10.49 5.88 10.33
N SER A 96 11.58 5.73 11.09
CA SER A 96 11.75 6.42 12.37
C SER A 96 11.82 7.94 12.19
N THR A 97 12.51 8.40 11.15
CA THR A 97 12.61 9.83 10.82
C THR A 97 11.24 10.40 10.43
N GLY A 98 10.46 9.68 9.60
CA GLY A 98 9.11 10.10 9.21
C GLY A 98 8.17 10.25 10.40
N LEU A 99 8.16 9.26 11.30
CA LEU A 99 7.38 9.32 12.54
C LEU A 99 7.82 10.47 13.46
N ALA A 100 9.13 10.64 13.65
CA ALA A 100 9.65 11.73 14.48
C ALA A 100 9.28 13.11 13.94
N ILE A 101 9.40 13.32 12.62
CA ILE A 101 9.00 14.56 11.96
C ILE A 101 7.50 14.81 12.13
N SER A 102 6.66 13.77 11.92
CA SER A 102 5.22 13.91 12.06
C SER A 102 4.81 14.37 13.46
N LEU A 103 5.40 13.78 14.51
CA LEU A 103 5.14 14.12 15.90
C LEU A 103 5.63 15.53 16.25
N ILE A 104 6.84 15.92 15.80
CA ILE A 104 7.40 17.25 16.04
C ILE A 104 6.54 18.32 15.36
N VAL A 105 6.14 18.11 14.11
CA VAL A 105 5.32 19.06 13.37
C VAL A 105 3.96 19.23 14.03
N MET A 106 3.30 18.13 14.40
CA MET A 106 2.00 18.17 15.09
C MET A 106 2.08 18.84 16.48
N SER A 107 3.17 18.60 17.23
CA SER A 107 3.34 19.22 18.56
C SER A 107 3.49 20.73 18.51
N LYS A 108 3.97 21.27 17.38
CA LYS A 108 4.12 22.73 17.17
C LYS A 108 2.91 23.38 16.51
N GLY A 109 2.00 22.59 15.94
CA GLY A 109 0.76 23.09 15.35
C GLY A 109 -0.18 23.62 16.43
N LYS A 110 -0.61 24.87 16.31
CA LYS A 110 -1.66 25.47 17.16
C LYS A 110 -3.05 24.95 16.81
N SER A 111 -3.16 23.80 16.20
CA SER A 111 -4.43 23.37 15.63
C SER A 111 -5.36 22.79 16.68
N SER A 112 -6.46 23.51 16.87
CA SER A 112 -7.76 22.97 17.29
C SER A 112 -8.41 22.08 16.22
N SER A 113 -7.66 21.61 15.21
CA SER A 113 -8.17 20.68 14.23
C SER A 113 -8.33 19.31 14.89
N SER A 114 -9.56 18.94 15.09
CA SER A 114 -10.04 17.69 15.69
C SER A 114 -9.66 16.41 14.90
N MET A 115 -8.87 16.52 13.85
CA MET A 115 -8.32 15.39 13.10
C MET A 115 -7.02 14.93 13.76
N SER A 116 -7.12 13.88 14.55
CA SER A 116 -5.96 13.26 15.18
C SER A 116 -5.16 12.44 14.17
N LEU A 117 -3.82 12.34 14.35
CA LEU A 117 -2.98 11.41 13.59
C LEU A 117 -3.50 9.98 13.65
N ASP A 118 -4.21 9.62 14.71
CA ASP A 118 -4.84 8.31 14.89
C ASP A 118 -5.80 7.97 13.75
N GLN A 119 -6.52 8.96 13.20
CA GLN A 119 -7.41 8.75 12.07
C GLN A 119 -6.66 8.35 10.80
N TYR A 120 -5.43 8.83 10.60
CA TYR A 120 -4.59 8.44 9.47
C TYR A 120 -3.82 7.14 9.73
N LEU A 121 -3.54 6.81 10.99
CA LEU A 121 -2.94 5.52 11.37
C LEU A 121 -3.90 4.36 11.15
N PHE A 122 -5.12 4.50 11.63
CA PHE A 122 -6.13 3.43 11.57
C PHE A 122 -7.00 3.50 10.30
N GLY A 123 -7.04 4.65 9.64
CA GLY A 123 -7.90 4.91 8.49
C GLY A 123 -9.39 4.96 8.86
N SER A 124 -10.19 5.41 7.94
CA SER A 124 -11.63 5.31 8.06
C SER A 124 -12.27 5.14 6.67
N ILE A 125 -12.38 3.89 6.26
CA ILE A 125 -12.97 3.55 4.96
C ILE A 125 -14.44 4.00 4.86
N VAL A 126 -15.10 4.16 6.03
CA VAL A 126 -16.49 4.57 6.12
C VAL A 126 -16.68 6.07 5.89
N THR A 127 -15.67 6.89 6.23
CA THR A 127 -15.74 8.36 6.06
C THR A 127 -15.11 8.86 4.77
N ILE A 128 -14.74 7.95 3.87
CA ILE A 128 -14.08 8.31 2.60
C ILE A 128 -14.97 9.20 1.73
N SER A 129 -14.39 10.27 1.17
CA SER A 129 -15.08 11.14 0.22
C SER A 129 -15.12 10.54 -1.19
N MET A 130 -16.05 10.98 -2.03
CA MET A 130 -16.11 10.53 -3.42
C MET A 130 -14.89 10.98 -4.22
N GLU A 131 -14.30 12.13 -3.91
CA GLU A 131 -13.07 12.63 -4.50
C GLU A 131 -11.89 11.69 -4.23
N GLN A 132 -11.78 11.19 -3.00
CA GLN A 132 -10.76 10.19 -2.63
C GLN A 132 -10.99 8.86 -3.35
N VAL A 133 -12.23 8.42 -3.51
CA VAL A 133 -12.56 7.21 -4.29
C VAL A 133 -12.14 7.37 -5.75
N ILE A 134 -12.45 8.52 -6.36
CA ILE A 134 -12.01 8.81 -7.73
C ILE A 134 -10.48 8.78 -7.83
N SER A 135 -9.77 9.38 -6.88
CA SER A 135 -8.30 9.36 -6.85
C SER A 135 -7.74 7.93 -6.78
N LEU A 136 -8.40 7.03 -6.01
CA LEU A 136 -8.04 5.62 -5.97
C LEU A 136 -8.26 4.89 -7.31
N PHE A 137 -9.33 5.21 -8.03
CA PHE A 137 -9.55 4.66 -9.38
C PHE A 137 -8.56 5.20 -10.41
N VAL A 138 -8.18 6.47 -10.31
CA VAL A 138 -7.16 7.07 -11.18
C VAL A 138 -5.82 6.37 -10.98
N ILE A 139 -5.36 6.21 -9.73
CA ILE A 139 -4.10 5.49 -9.49
C ILE A 139 -4.20 4.01 -9.86
N ALA A 140 -5.35 3.37 -9.68
CA ALA A 140 -5.58 2.00 -10.15
C ALA A 140 -5.41 1.89 -11.66
N ALA A 141 -6.01 2.79 -12.42
CA ALA A 141 -5.86 2.84 -13.87
C ALA A 141 -4.40 3.05 -14.29
N VAL A 142 -3.70 3.99 -13.65
CA VAL A 142 -2.27 4.25 -13.89
C VAL A 142 -1.43 3.00 -13.63
N VAL A 143 -1.59 2.36 -12.47
CA VAL A 143 -0.83 1.15 -12.11
C VAL A 143 -1.14 0.00 -13.08
N LEU A 144 -2.40 -0.22 -13.45
CA LEU A 144 -2.78 -1.27 -14.40
C LEU A 144 -2.19 -1.03 -15.78
N VAL A 145 -2.26 0.21 -16.30
CA VAL A 145 -1.66 0.58 -17.59
C VAL A 145 -0.14 0.40 -17.55
N LEU A 146 0.53 0.91 -16.53
CA LEU A 146 1.98 0.73 -16.37
C LEU A 146 2.35 -0.75 -16.24
N THR A 147 1.60 -1.51 -15.47
CA THR A 147 1.83 -2.96 -15.35
C THR A 147 1.67 -3.65 -16.69
N PHE A 148 0.63 -3.33 -17.46
CA PHE A 148 0.41 -3.92 -18.78
C PHE A 148 1.53 -3.58 -19.78
N LEU A 149 1.95 -2.32 -19.82
CA LEU A 149 2.99 -1.85 -20.74
C LEU A 149 4.39 -2.35 -20.36
N PHE A 150 4.70 -2.37 -19.08
CA PHE A 150 6.05 -2.64 -18.57
C PHE A 150 6.19 -4.00 -17.88
N ILE A 151 5.23 -4.91 -18.02
CA ILE A 151 5.27 -6.20 -17.33
C ILE A 151 6.53 -7.02 -17.68
N ARG A 152 6.96 -7.02 -18.94
CA ARG A 152 8.16 -7.75 -19.39
C ARG A 152 9.45 -7.14 -18.82
N PRO A 153 9.76 -5.84 -19.05
CA PRO A 153 10.96 -5.23 -18.49
C PRO A 153 10.96 -5.24 -16.95
N MET A 154 9.81 -5.04 -16.30
CA MET A 154 9.70 -5.16 -14.85
C MET A 154 9.92 -6.59 -14.34
N TYR A 155 9.51 -7.60 -15.09
CA TYR A 155 9.79 -8.99 -14.76
C TYR A 155 11.29 -9.27 -14.78
N ILE A 156 12.01 -8.90 -15.85
CA ILE A 156 13.46 -9.09 -15.95
C ILE A 156 14.17 -8.34 -14.80
N LEU A 157 13.84 -7.05 -14.62
CA LEU A 157 14.38 -6.22 -13.54
C LEU A 157 14.16 -6.81 -12.14
N THR A 158 13.04 -7.52 -11.94
CA THR A 158 12.67 -8.08 -10.63
C THR A 158 13.46 -9.33 -10.29
N PHE A 159 13.75 -10.18 -11.27
CA PHE A 159 14.44 -11.45 -11.05
C PHE A 159 15.95 -11.38 -11.27
N ASP A 160 16.41 -10.52 -12.17
CA ASP A 160 17.83 -10.38 -12.50
C ASP A 160 18.12 -8.94 -12.97
N GLU A 161 18.62 -8.13 -12.06
CA GLU A 161 18.94 -6.72 -12.29
C GLU A 161 20.16 -6.57 -13.23
N ASP A 162 21.12 -7.51 -13.17
CA ASP A 162 22.31 -7.50 -14.01
C ASP A 162 21.96 -7.85 -15.46
N THR A 163 21.11 -8.85 -15.67
CA THR A 163 20.54 -9.16 -17.00
C THR A 163 19.74 -7.99 -17.56
N ALA A 164 18.92 -7.34 -16.75
CA ALA A 164 18.17 -6.15 -17.18
C ALA A 164 19.11 -5.03 -17.65
N PHE A 165 20.22 -4.82 -16.97
CA PHE A 165 21.22 -3.82 -17.34
C PHE A 165 21.93 -4.18 -18.66
N VAL A 166 22.32 -5.44 -18.85
CA VAL A 166 22.96 -5.92 -20.09
C VAL A 166 22.01 -5.83 -21.28
N ASP A 167 20.72 -6.06 -21.07
CA ASP A 167 19.67 -5.88 -22.10
C ASP A 167 19.39 -4.39 -22.44
N GLY A 168 20.13 -3.45 -21.82
CA GLY A 168 20.01 -2.02 -22.09
C GLY A 168 18.81 -1.35 -21.42
N LEU A 169 18.17 -2.00 -20.46
CA LEU A 169 17.05 -1.39 -19.71
C LEU A 169 17.60 -0.32 -18.76
N PRO A 170 16.89 0.84 -18.63
CA PRO A 170 17.28 1.89 -17.70
C PRO A 170 16.91 1.51 -16.25
N VAL A 171 17.61 0.54 -15.69
CA VAL A 171 17.36 -0.12 -14.40
C VAL A 171 17.07 0.87 -13.28
N ARG A 172 17.95 1.88 -13.12
CA ARG A 172 17.81 2.89 -12.06
C ARG A 172 16.54 3.73 -12.22
N THR A 173 16.25 4.18 -13.44
CA THR A 173 15.05 4.99 -13.73
C THR A 173 13.78 4.19 -13.50
N MET A 174 13.76 2.93 -13.95
CA MET A 174 12.62 2.03 -13.73
C MET A 174 12.39 1.76 -12.24
N SER A 175 13.45 1.55 -11.47
CA SER A 175 13.35 1.40 -10.01
C SER A 175 12.80 2.65 -9.33
N ILE A 176 13.31 3.83 -9.67
CA ILE A 176 12.82 5.11 -9.12
C ILE A 176 11.34 5.30 -9.46
N LEU A 177 10.96 5.10 -10.73
CA LEU A 177 9.57 5.25 -11.17
C LEU A 177 8.64 4.25 -10.45
N PHE A 178 9.06 3.00 -10.30
CA PHE A 178 8.30 2.00 -9.54
C PHE A 178 8.10 2.43 -8.08
N ASN A 179 9.15 2.93 -7.43
CA ASN A 179 9.09 3.38 -6.04
C ASN A 179 8.20 4.63 -5.90
N ILE A 180 8.25 5.57 -6.85
CA ILE A 180 7.37 6.75 -6.87
C ILE A 180 5.91 6.33 -7.05
N VAL A 181 5.60 5.49 -8.03
CA VAL A 181 4.23 5.00 -8.28
C VAL A 181 3.68 4.28 -7.05
N THR A 182 4.50 3.41 -6.45
CA THR A 182 4.15 2.70 -5.21
C THR A 182 3.90 3.68 -4.07
N GLY A 183 4.76 4.68 -3.90
CA GLY A 183 4.61 5.71 -2.87
C GLY A 183 3.35 6.55 -3.04
N VAL A 184 3.06 7.00 -4.27
CA VAL A 184 1.83 7.74 -4.57
C VAL A 184 0.59 6.88 -4.30
N ALA A 185 0.62 5.60 -4.70
CA ALA A 185 -0.45 4.65 -4.42
C ALA A 185 -0.69 4.51 -2.91
N ILE A 186 0.37 4.37 -2.10
CA ILE A 186 0.31 4.32 -0.64
C ILE A 186 -0.29 5.61 -0.09
N ALA A 187 0.21 6.78 -0.50
CA ALA A 187 -0.26 8.08 -0.03
C ALA A 187 -1.77 8.28 -0.25
N LEU A 188 -2.29 7.82 -1.40
CA LEU A 188 -3.71 7.91 -1.73
C LEU A 188 -4.58 6.88 -1.00
N MET A 189 -4.02 5.74 -0.59
CA MET A 189 -4.74 4.72 0.18
C MET A 189 -4.90 5.08 1.66
N ILE A 190 -3.97 5.85 2.24
CA ILE A 190 -3.93 6.13 3.69
C ILE A 190 -5.22 6.72 4.26
N PRO A 191 -5.86 7.73 3.65
CA PRO A 191 -7.10 8.27 4.19
C PRO A 191 -8.22 7.22 4.33
N ALA A 192 -8.26 6.24 3.41
CA ALA A 192 -9.24 5.18 3.39
C ALA A 192 -8.85 4.00 4.30
N ALA A 193 -7.67 3.47 4.09
CA ALA A 193 -7.21 2.22 4.71
C ALA A 193 -6.46 2.44 6.03
N GLY A 194 -5.84 3.60 6.20
CA GLY A 194 -4.89 3.86 7.28
C GLY A 194 -3.51 3.25 7.02
N ALA A 195 -2.49 3.83 7.65
CA ALA A 195 -1.10 3.42 7.45
C ALA A 195 -0.88 1.93 7.79
N LEU A 196 -1.54 1.42 8.84
CA LEU A 196 -1.41 0.03 9.28
C LEU A 196 -2.02 -1.00 8.31
N LEU A 197 -3.13 -0.65 7.67
CA LEU A 197 -3.79 -1.58 6.75
C LEU A 197 -3.14 -1.57 5.37
N VAL A 198 -2.57 -0.44 4.92
CA VAL A 198 -1.97 -0.31 3.59
C VAL A 198 -0.90 -1.36 3.35
N SER A 199 0.05 -1.53 4.27
CA SER A 199 1.09 -2.56 4.16
C SER A 199 0.49 -3.98 4.14
N THR A 200 -0.53 -4.22 4.95
CA THR A 200 -1.23 -5.51 5.00
C THR A 200 -1.88 -5.88 3.66
N ILE A 201 -2.65 -4.98 3.05
CA ILE A 201 -3.35 -5.27 1.78
C ILE A 201 -2.41 -5.36 0.57
N MET A 202 -1.20 -4.80 0.67
CA MET A 202 -0.17 -4.98 -0.34
C MET A 202 0.56 -6.32 -0.16
N VAL A 203 1.02 -6.62 1.06
CA VAL A 203 1.96 -7.71 1.30
C VAL A 203 1.26 -9.06 1.48
N LEU A 204 0.19 -9.16 2.27
CA LEU A 204 -0.40 -10.46 2.61
C LEU A 204 -1.08 -11.16 1.43
N PRO A 205 -1.92 -10.52 0.60
CA PRO A 205 -2.48 -11.19 -0.58
C PRO A 205 -1.42 -11.70 -1.54
N ALA A 206 -0.37 -10.89 -1.76
CA ALA A 206 0.76 -11.25 -2.59
C ALA A 206 1.57 -12.42 -2.00
N SER A 207 1.82 -12.41 -0.70
CA SER A 207 2.52 -13.50 0.01
C SER A 207 1.77 -14.82 -0.07
N ILE A 208 0.44 -14.79 0.10
CA ILE A 208 -0.43 -15.97 -0.03
C ILE A 208 -0.39 -16.48 -1.48
N ALA A 209 -0.52 -15.58 -2.45
CA ALA A 209 -0.50 -15.92 -3.87
C ALA A 209 0.85 -16.53 -4.30
N LEU A 210 1.97 -16.00 -3.83
CA LEU A 210 3.31 -16.56 -4.07
C LEU A 210 3.45 -17.99 -3.51
N ARG A 211 2.71 -18.31 -2.45
CA ARG A 211 2.75 -19.63 -1.84
C ARG A 211 2.01 -20.69 -2.65
N ILE A 212 0.94 -20.31 -3.36
CA ILE A 212 0.05 -21.23 -4.09
C ILE A 212 0.16 -21.12 -5.61
N GLY A 213 0.62 -19.98 -6.13
CA GLY A 213 0.76 -19.75 -7.57
C GLY A 213 1.86 -20.61 -8.20
N LYS A 214 1.62 -21.06 -9.43
CA LYS A 214 2.56 -21.91 -10.18
C LYS A 214 3.49 -21.09 -11.09
N ASN A 215 3.08 -19.92 -11.50
CA ASN A 215 3.84 -19.03 -12.38
C ASN A 215 3.50 -17.57 -12.07
N PHE A 216 4.32 -16.65 -12.57
CA PHE A 216 4.20 -15.21 -12.29
C PHE A 216 2.79 -14.64 -12.61
N LYS A 217 2.21 -15.01 -13.76
CA LYS A 217 0.86 -14.55 -14.12
C LYS A 217 -0.20 -15.04 -13.15
N SER A 218 -0.13 -16.32 -12.76
CA SER A 218 -1.07 -16.88 -11.79
C SER A 218 -0.91 -16.25 -10.40
N VAL A 219 0.31 -15.88 -10.01
CA VAL A 219 0.55 -15.16 -8.75
C VAL A 219 -0.14 -13.80 -8.76
N ILE A 220 -0.01 -13.00 -9.82
CA ILE A 220 -0.67 -11.69 -9.91
C ILE A 220 -2.19 -11.84 -9.85
N LEU A 221 -2.76 -12.78 -10.63
CA LEU A 221 -4.22 -13.00 -10.65
C LEU A 221 -4.74 -13.47 -9.30
N LEU A 222 -4.05 -14.43 -8.67
CA LEU A 222 -4.40 -14.92 -7.34
C LEU A 222 -4.26 -13.85 -6.27
N ALA A 223 -3.19 -13.03 -6.31
CA ALA A 223 -3.01 -11.94 -5.38
C ALA A 223 -4.17 -10.94 -5.44
N ASN A 224 -4.58 -10.55 -6.65
CA ASN A 224 -5.72 -9.66 -6.84
C ASN A 224 -7.04 -10.30 -6.40
N ALA A 225 -7.28 -11.57 -6.72
CA ALA A 225 -8.48 -12.28 -6.28
C ALA A 225 -8.53 -12.39 -4.74
N ILE A 226 -7.43 -12.80 -4.11
CA ILE A 226 -7.33 -12.88 -2.65
C ILE A 226 -7.52 -11.50 -2.02
N GLY A 227 -6.88 -10.47 -2.58
CA GLY A 227 -7.04 -9.08 -2.14
C GLY A 227 -8.49 -8.63 -2.20
N PHE A 228 -9.14 -8.83 -3.34
CA PHE A 228 -10.53 -8.45 -3.56
C PHE A 228 -11.48 -9.15 -2.58
N PHE A 229 -11.49 -10.47 -2.55
CA PHE A 229 -12.40 -11.22 -1.68
C PHE A 229 -12.09 -11.03 -0.20
N GLY A 230 -10.81 -10.95 0.18
CA GLY A 230 -10.41 -10.72 1.57
C GLY A 230 -10.83 -9.35 2.09
N MET A 231 -10.67 -8.30 1.30
CA MET A 231 -11.12 -6.95 1.67
C MET A 231 -12.65 -6.84 1.74
N ILE A 232 -13.37 -7.43 0.79
CA ILE A 232 -14.85 -7.46 0.83
C ILE A 232 -15.34 -8.23 2.06
N ALA A 233 -14.79 -9.40 2.31
CA ALA A 233 -15.15 -10.19 3.49
C ALA A 233 -14.85 -9.42 4.79
N GLY A 234 -13.71 -8.73 4.85
CA GLY A 234 -13.34 -7.90 6.01
C GLY A 234 -14.26 -6.73 6.24
N LEU A 235 -14.64 -6.03 5.17
CA LEU A 235 -15.59 -4.94 5.25
C LEU A 235 -16.97 -5.44 5.71
N TYR A 236 -17.41 -6.58 5.20
CA TYR A 236 -18.67 -7.21 5.59
C TYR A 236 -18.68 -7.61 7.07
N ILE A 237 -17.63 -8.30 7.53
CA ILE A 237 -17.50 -8.72 8.93
C ILE A 237 -17.42 -7.50 9.85
N SER A 238 -16.65 -6.48 9.48
CA SER A 238 -16.53 -5.22 10.22
C SER A 238 -17.92 -4.59 10.49
N TYR A 239 -18.79 -4.57 9.49
CA TYR A 239 -20.10 -4.00 9.63
C TYR A 239 -20.98 -4.77 10.63
N TYR A 240 -21.00 -6.11 10.56
CA TYR A 240 -21.85 -6.91 11.46
C TYR A 240 -21.28 -7.08 12.87
N ALA A 241 -19.95 -7.05 12.99
CA ALA A 241 -19.26 -7.18 14.29
C ALA A 241 -19.00 -5.83 14.97
N GLU A 242 -19.42 -4.72 14.34
CA GLU A 242 -19.20 -3.35 14.85
C GLU A 242 -17.71 -3.07 15.20
N THR A 243 -16.80 -3.60 14.37
CA THR A 243 -15.34 -3.51 14.57
C THR A 243 -14.70 -2.58 13.53
N PRO A 244 -13.52 -2.00 13.80
CA PRO A 244 -12.80 -1.21 12.79
C PRO A 244 -12.50 -2.04 11.54
N ALA A 245 -12.83 -1.51 10.36
CA ALA A 245 -12.68 -2.22 9.09
C ALA A 245 -11.22 -2.62 8.82
N SER A 246 -10.26 -1.75 9.15
CA SER A 246 -8.83 -2.04 9.02
C SER A 246 -8.38 -3.26 9.81
N ALA A 247 -8.84 -3.38 11.06
CA ALA A 247 -8.52 -4.51 11.92
C ALA A 247 -9.15 -5.81 11.41
N SER A 248 -10.42 -5.76 11.00
CA SER A 248 -11.16 -6.94 10.49
C SER A 248 -10.54 -7.47 9.20
N ILE A 249 -10.19 -6.60 8.27
CA ILE A 249 -9.51 -6.98 7.01
C ILE A 249 -8.14 -7.61 7.33
N THR A 250 -7.37 -7.01 8.23
CA THR A 250 -6.06 -7.53 8.63
C THR A 250 -6.16 -8.94 9.21
N ILE A 251 -7.08 -9.17 10.15
CA ILE A 251 -7.29 -10.49 10.77
C ILE A 251 -7.66 -11.54 9.72
N ILE A 252 -8.50 -11.20 8.75
CA ILE A 252 -8.86 -12.12 7.66
C ILE A 252 -7.62 -12.51 6.85
N PHE A 253 -6.80 -11.54 6.42
CA PHE A 253 -5.61 -11.86 5.65
C PHE A 253 -4.59 -12.67 6.45
N VAL A 254 -4.39 -12.36 7.74
CA VAL A 254 -3.52 -13.15 8.61
C VAL A 254 -4.06 -14.57 8.77
N SER A 255 -5.35 -14.73 9.00
CA SER A 255 -6.00 -16.05 9.11
C SER A 255 -5.85 -16.86 7.81
N LEU A 256 -6.11 -16.25 6.65
CA LEU A 256 -5.91 -16.89 5.35
C LEU A 256 -4.45 -17.30 5.14
N PHE A 257 -3.49 -16.43 5.49
CA PHE A 257 -2.07 -16.73 5.39
C PHE A 257 -1.68 -17.94 6.24
N LEU A 258 -2.14 -18.00 7.49
CA LEU A 258 -1.88 -19.13 8.39
C LEU A 258 -2.52 -20.41 7.87
N LEU A 259 -3.77 -20.35 7.42
CA LEU A 259 -4.48 -21.52 6.86
C LEU A 259 -3.76 -22.11 5.64
N VAL A 260 -3.34 -21.26 4.70
CA VAL A 260 -2.62 -21.69 3.51
C VAL A 260 -1.27 -22.33 3.86
N ASN A 261 -0.54 -21.75 4.82
CA ASN A 261 0.73 -22.31 5.25
C ASN A 261 0.57 -23.66 5.97
N LEU A 262 -0.46 -23.80 6.82
CA LEU A 262 -0.79 -25.06 7.48
C LEU A 262 -1.21 -26.12 6.45
N ALA A 263 -2.12 -25.80 5.54
CA ALA A 263 -2.56 -26.73 4.50
C ALA A 263 -1.37 -27.25 3.67
N LYS A 264 -0.45 -26.38 3.27
CA LYS A 264 0.76 -26.81 2.53
C LYS A 264 1.74 -27.66 3.36
N LYS A 265 1.75 -27.49 4.68
CA LYS A 265 2.57 -28.36 5.54
C LYS A 265 2.04 -29.79 5.59
N PHE A 266 0.71 -29.96 5.54
CA PHE A 266 0.07 -31.29 5.55
C PHE A 266 -0.01 -31.96 4.17
N MET A 267 0.21 -31.21 3.09
CA MET A 267 0.23 -31.73 1.71
C MET A 267 1.64 -32.14 1.23
N LYS A 268 2.68 -31.89 2.03
CA LYS A 268 4.06 -32.37 1.80
C LYS A 268 4.30 -33.66 2.60
#